data_f3dcbe14054552b92d8138a313f0842f
#
_entry.id   f3dcbe14054552b92d8138a313f0842f
#
_cell.length_a   1.000
_cell.length_b   1.000
_cell.length_c   1.000
_cell.angle_alpha   90.00
_cell.angle_beta   90.00
_cell.angle_gamma   90.00
#
_symmetry.space_group_name_H-M   'P 1'
#
loop_
_entity.id
_entity.type
_entity.pdbx_description
1 polymer ?
#
loop_
_entity_poly.entity_id
_entity_poly.type
_entity_poly.pdbx_seq_one_letter_code
_entity_poly.pdbx_strand_id
1 'polypeptide(L)'
;MNWRIIFRSLKNKDMQKRLLIVFGLIVAFRFMAHVPVPLANPTELRTVIQSVIGSSDFGGFLNLMSGGALSQISIVLVGMSPFITASIITQLLTKAIPKLEELHNDGESGRRKINQWTRVVTVPLAIVQSIAFVYILQQSVLANSSTGTTGTSIWQWAISVTAMTAGSILLMWIGELITEQGIGNGISLIIFAGIVSQLPNTFGTLINSLLSTTKGKLSIFGWFDVPVDPTTFWLLLILGTVGLVLLYFLIGRAHV
;
A
#
# COMPACT_ATOMS: atom_id res chain seq x y z
N MET A 1 11.63 -13.60 25.42
CA MET A 1 11.99 -12.35 24.73
C MET A 1 12.43 -11.33 25.79
N ASN A 2 13.72 -10.95 25.79
CA ASN A 2 14.26 -10.08 26.85
C ASN A 2 14.00 -8.61 26.53
N TRP A 3 12.90 -8.07 27.02
CA TRP A 3 12.50 -6.66 26.86
C TRP A 3 13.60 -5.67 27.27
N ARG A 4 14.45 -6.03 28.25
CA ARG A 4 15.60 -5.21 28.67
C ARG A 4 16.65 -4.99 27.59
N ILE A 5 16.82 -5.95 26.66
CA ILE A 5 17.78 -5.84 25.54
C ILE A 5 17.21 -4.86 24.50
N ILE A 6 15.91 -4.91 24.23
CA ILE A 6 15.23 -3.99 23.30
C ILE A 6 15.33 -2.56 23.82
N PHE A 7 15.04 -2.31 25.09
CA PHE A 7 15.16 -0.97 25.67
C PHE A 7 16.60 -0.46 25.71
N ARG A 8 17.60 -1.35 25.88
CA ARG A 8 19.02 -0.97 25.82
C ARG A 8 19.48 -0.63 24.41
N SER A 9 19.03 -1.37 23.39
CA SER A 9 19.36 -1.07 21.99
C SER A 9 18.71 0.25 21.53
N LEU A 10 17.47 0.53 21.96
CA LEU A 10 16.80 1.81 21.69
C LEU A 10 17.50 3.02 22.32
N LYS A 11 18.30 2.82 23.38
CA LYS A 11 19.08 3.89 24.04
C LYS A 11 20.39 4.21 23.31
N ASN A 12 20.78 3.41 22.33
CA ASN A 12 21.97 3.66 21.52
C ASN A 12 21.72 4.82 20.54
N LYS A 13 22.58 5.85 20.56
CA LYS A 13 22.45 7.06 19.73
C LYS A 13 22.43 6.74 18.23
N ASP A 14 23.15 5.72 17.78
CA ASP A 14 23.16 5.31 16.37
C ASP A 14 21.84 4.67 15.94
N MET A 15 21.24 3.85 16.80
CA MET A 15 19.90 3.28 16.55
C MET A 15 18.84 4.37 16.55
N GLN A 16 18.92 5.35 17.44
CA GLN A 16 17.99 6.47 17.47
C GLN A 16 18.05 7.29 16.19
N LYS A 17 19.26 7.59 15.68
CA LYS A 17 19.42 8.30 14.40
C LYS A 17 18.79 7.53 13.24
N ARG A 18 19.04 6.22 13.14
CA ARG A 18 18.47 5.38 12.09
C ARG A 18 16.95 5.31 12.16
N LEU A 19 16.39 5.14 13.37
CA LEU A 19 14.94 5.17 13.62
C LEU A 19 14.33 6.52 13.23
N LEU A 20 14.99 7.62 13.55
CA LEU A 20 14.50 8.96 13.21
C LEU A 20 14.51 9.19 11.70
N ILE A 21 15.54 8.70 10.98
CA ILE A 21 15.59 8.76 9.51
C ILE A 21 14.44 7.94 8.91
N VAL A 22 14.24 6.69 9.39
CA VAL A 22 13.15 5.84 8.90
C VAL A 22 11.79 6.47 9.17
N PHE A 23 11.58 7.03 10.36
CA PHE A 23 10.35 7.75 10.68
C PHE A 23 10.14 8.95 9.76
N GLY A 24 11.18 9.75 9.52
CA GLY A 24 11.14 10.88 8.59
C GLY A 24 10.78 10.45 7.15
N LEU A 25 11.32 9.32 6.68
CA LEU A 25 11.01 8.76 5.36
C LEU A 25 9.56 8.27 5.27
N ILE A 26 9.03 7.67 6.34
CA ILE A 26 7.61 7.27 6.42
C ILE A 26 6.70 8.51 6.41
N VAL A 27 7.08 9.57 7.11
CA VAL A 27 6.33 10.85 7.08
C VAL A 27 6.36 11.46 5.67
N ALA A 28 7.52 11.45 5.00
CA ALA A 28 7.63 11.90 3.59
C ALA A 28 6.72 11.10 2.66
N PHE A 29 6.69 9.76 2.80
CA PHE A 29 5.75 8.91 2.08
C PHE A 29 4.29 9.33 2.33
N ARG A 30 3.92 9.55 3.58
CA ARG A 30 2.56 9.98 3.94
C ARG A 30 2.19 11.33 3.34
N PHE A 31 3.13 12.28 3.32
CA PHE A 31 2.94 13.56 2.67
C PHE A 31 2.66 13.39 1.17
N MET A 32 3.47 12.58 0.48
CA MET A 32 3.27 12.27 -0.95
C MET A 32 1.93 11.60 -1.24
N ALA A 33 1.44 10.76 -0.33
CA ALA A 33 0.13 10.11 -0.47
C ALA A 33 -1.05 11.09 -0.44
N HIS A 34 -0.84 12.34 -0.01
CA HIS A 34 -1.86 13.38 0.03
C HIS A 34 -1.73 14.39 -1.13
N VAL A 35 -0.69 14.29 -1.97
CA VAL A 35 -0.53 15.16 -3.15
C VAL A 35 -1.38 14.61 -4.29
N PRO A 36 -2.46 15.31 -4.70
CA PRO A 36 -3.34 14.82 -5.76
C PRO A 36 -2.69 14.94 -7.13
N VAL A 37 -3.07 14.03 -8.02
CA VAL A 37 -2.68 14.08 -9.44
C VAL A 37 -3.56 15.11 -10.15
N PRO A 38 -3.03 15.99 -11.03
CA PRO A 38 -3.78 17.01 -11.75
C PRO A 38 -4.55 16.43 -12.95
N LEU A 39 -5.51 15.52 -12.71
CA LEU A 39 -6.23 14.82 -13.77
C LEU A 39 -7.52 15.51 -14.23
N ALA A 40 -8.26 16.13 -13.31
CA ALA A 40 -9.55 16.81 -13.56
C ALA A 40 -10.03 17.47 -12.26
N ASN A 41 -11.28 17.92 -12.24
CA ASN A 41 -11.91 18.44 -11.01
C ASN A 41 -11.82 17.42 -9.87
N PRO A 42 -11.13 17.71 -8.76
CA PRO A 42 -10.90 16.74 -7.68
C PRO A 42 -12.19 16.21 -7.04
N THR A 43 -13.28 16.97 -7.14
CA THR A 43 -14.59 16.62 -6.57
C THR A 43 -15.28 15.53 -7.38
N GLU A 44 -15.28 15.63 -8.71
CA GLU A 44 -15.91 14.64 -9.61
C GLU A 44 -15.15 13.29 -9.55
N LEU A 45 -13.82 13.36 -9.55
CA LEU A 45 -12.99 12.18 -9.42
C LEU A 45 -13.19 11.45 -8.08
N ARG A 46 -13.35 12.19 -6.98
CA ARG A 46 -13.63 11.58 -5.66
C ARG A 46 -14.94 10.83 -5.63
N THR A 47 -16.01 11.37 -6.22
CA THR A 47 -17.32 10.69 -6.26
C THR A 47 -17.27 9.41 -7.08
N VAL A 48 -16.57 9.42 -8.22
CA VAL A 48 -16.37 8.24 -9.06
C VAL A 48 -15.58 7.15 -8.33
N ILE A 49 -14.49 7.53 -7.67
CA ILE A 49 -13.67 6.56 -6.94
C ILE A 49 -14.39 6.01 -5.71
N GLN A 50 -15.14 6.85 -4.99
CA GLN A 50 -15.95 6.38 -3.87
C GLN A 50 -17.02 5.38 -4.33
N SER A 51 -17.61 5.57 -5.51
CA SER A 51 -18.55 4.60 -6.08
C SER A 51 -17.84 3.30 -6.46
N VAL A 52 -16.64 3.34 -7.05
CA VAL A 52 -15.86 2.16 -7.42
C VAL A 52 -15.34 1.42 -6.18
N ILE A 53 -14.82 2.14 -5.19
CA ILE A 53 -14.33 1.56 -3.93
C ILE A 53 -15.50 1.00 -3.11
N GLY A 54 -16.62 1.71 -3.06
CA GLY A 54 -17.80 1.32 -2.28
C GLY A 54 -18.62 0.19 -2.92
N SER A 55 -18.50 -0.02 -4.24
CA SER A 55 -19.22 -1.07 -4.95
C SER A 55 -18.52 -2.41 -5.00
N SER A 56 -17.22 -2.46 -4.62
CA SER A 56 -16.44 -3.71 -4.65
C SER A 56 -15.52 -3.83 -3.44
N ASP A 57 -15.57 -4.98 -2.77
CA ASP A 57 -14.67 -5.31 -1.66
C ASP A 57 -13.20 -5.28 -2.08
N PHE A 58 -12.92 -5.60 -3.34
CA PHE A 58 -11.59 -5.52 -3.94
C PHE A 58 -11.08 -4.07 -4.01
N GLY A 59 -11.93 -3.09 -4.34
CA GLY A 59 -11.59 -1.67 -4.32
C GLY A 59 -11.24 -1.18 -2.91
N GLY A 60 -11.99 -1.60 -1.91
CA GLY A 60 -11.70 -1.33 -0.50
C GLY A 60 -10.35 -1.91 -0.06
N PHE A 61 -10.07 -3.15 -0.44
CA PHE A 61 -8.78 -3.81 -0.17
C PHE A 61 -7.59 -3.09 -0.81
N LEU A 62 -7.70 -2.71 -2.09
CA LEU A 62 -6.66 -1.93 -2.77
C LEU A 62 -6.44 -0.56 -2.12
N ASN A 63 -7.51 0.09 -1.67
CA ASN A 63 -7.41 1.37 -0.96
C ASN A 63 -6.68 1.22 0.38
N LEU A 64 -6.95 0.14 1.11
CA LEU A 64 -6.22 -0.18 2.35
C LEU A 64 -4.73 -0.44 2.07
N MET A 65 -4.40 -1.25 1.06
CA MET A 65 -3.01 -1.56 0.70
C MET A 65 -2.23 -0.33 0.22
N SER A 66 -2.90 0.58 -0.49
CA SER A 66 -2.30 1.85 -0.93
C SER A 66 -2.20 2.91 0.16
N GLY A 67 -2.68 2.62 1.38
CA GLY A 67 -2.70 3.57 2.49
C GLY A 67 -3.64 4.75 2.26
N GLY A 68 -4.75 4.55 1.52
CA GLY A 68 -5.73 5.60 1.19
C GLY A 68 -5.37 6.45 -0.02
N ALA A 69 -4.26 6.14 -0.71
CA ALA A 69 -3.83 6.87 -1.91
C ALA A 69 -4.86 6.76 -3.05
N LEU A 70 -5.58 5.64 -3.12
CA LEU A 70 -6.65 5.42 -4.10
C LEU A 70 -7.81 6.39 -3.89
N SER A 71 -8.26 6.58 -2.65
CA SER A 71 -9.37 7.50 -2.33
C SER A 71 -9.03 8.98 -2.56
N GLN A 72 -7.74 9.33 -2.58
CA GLN A 72 -7.26 10.70 -2.77
C GLN A 72 -6.68 10.97 -4.16
N ILE A 73 -6.59 9.95 -5.03
CA ILE A 73 -5.96 10.03 -6.36
C ILE A 73 -4.59 10.70 -6.27
N SER A 74 -3.78 10.20 -5.38
CA SER A 74 -2.45 10.77 -5.15
C SER A 74 -1.45 10.34 -6.23
N ILE A 75 -0.35 11.09 -6.34
CA ILE A 75 0.79 10.72 -7.21
C ILE A 75 1.36 9.34 -6.89
N VAL A 76 1.06 8.83 -5.70
CA VAL A 76 1.49 7.52 -5.18
C VAL A 76 0.43 6.44 -5.39
N LEU A 77 -0.59 6.71 -6.22
CA LEU A 77 -1.71 5.79 -6.46
C LEU A 77 -1.26 4.41 -6.94
N VAL A 78 -0.33 4.36 -7.88
CA VAL A 78 0.26 3.11 -8.39
C VAL A 78 1.09 2.40 -7.31
N GLY A 79 1.59 3.16 -6.34
CA GLY A 79 2.28 2.64 -5.15
C GLY A 79 3.55 1.88 -5.46
N MET A 80 3.77 0.82 -4.67
CA MET A 80 4.91 -0.09 -4.80
C MET A 80 4.66 -1.25 -5.78
N SER A 81 3.46 -1.34 -6.38
CA SER A 81 3.06 -2.45 -7.24
C SER A 81 4.04 -2.72 -8.39
N PRO A 82 4.53 -1.73 -9.16
CA PRO A 82 5.47 -1.96 -10.25
C PRO A 82 6.78 -2.58 -9.76
N PHE A 83 7.28 -2.13 -8.61
CA PHE A 83 8.51 -2.65 -8.03
C PHE A 83 8.34 -4.09 -7.51
N ILE A 84 7.23 -4.41 -6.85
CA ILE A 84 6.93 -5.76 -6.39
C ILE A 84 6.85 -6.71 -7.59
N THR A 85 6.14 -6.31 -8.64
CA THR A 85 6.03 -7.09 -9.89
C THR A 85 7.40 -7.28 -10.55
N ALA A 86 8.21 -6.22 -10.67
CA ALA A 86 9.56 -6.29 -11.21
C ALA A 86 10.45 -7.23 -10.39
N SER A 87 10.34 -7.18 -9.05
CA SER A 87 11.10 -8.04 -8.15
C SER A 87 10.74 -9.51 -8.33
N ILE A 88 9.45 -9.83 -8.44
CA ILE A 88 8.98 -11.20 -8.68
C ILE A 88 9.48 -11.69 -10.05
N ILE A 89 9.33 -10.88 -11.11
CA ILE A 89 9.81 -11.22 -12.46
C ILE A 89 11.31 -11.48 -12.43
N THR A 90 12.10 -10.61 -11.80
CA THR A 90 13.55 -10.76 -11.71
C THR A 90 13.94 -12.01 -10.92
N GLN A 91 13.24 -12.33 -9.83
CA GLN A 91 13.47 -13.54 -9.05
C GLN A 91 13.16 -14.81 -9.85
N LEU A 92 12.08 -14.82 -10.63
CA LEU A 92 11.74 -15.93 -11.51
C LEU A 92 12.75 -16.08 -12.66
N LEU A 93 13.18 -14.99 -13.28
CA LEU A 93 14.21 -14.98 -14.32
C LEU A 93 15.56 -15.49 -13.81
N THR A 94 15.92 -15.16 -12.57
CA THR A 94 17.16 -15.66 -11.93
C THR A 94 17.14 -17.18 -11.77
N LYS A 95 15.97 -17.80 -11.61
CA LYS A 95 15.81 -19.24 -11.54
C LYS A 95 15.71 -19.91 -12.93
N ALA A 96 15.18 -19.17 -13.92
CA ALA A 96 14.96 -19.72 -15.27
C ALA A 96 16.21 -19.62 -16.16
N ILE A 97 17.08 -18.64 -15.93
CA ILE A 97 18.25 -18.37 -16.79
C ILE A 97 19.54 -18.71 -16.03
N PRO A 98 20.32 -19.75 -16.46
CA PRO A 98 21.52 -20.19 -15.77
C PRO A 98 22.56 -19.07 -15.54
N LYS A 99 22.76 -18.18 -16.51
CA LYS A 99 23.67 -17.04 -16.38
C LYS A 99 23.28 -16.07 -15.26
N LEU A 100 21.98 -15.88 -15.00
CA LEU A 100 21.47 -15.04 -13.92
C LEU A 100 21.55 -15.76 -12.58
N GLU A 101 21.44 -17.09 -12.58
CA GLU A 101 21.63 -17.92 -11.39
C GLU A 101 23.09 -17.90 -10.94
N GLU A 102 24.05 -18.04 -11.86
CA GLU A 102 25.47 -17.87 -11.58
C GLU A 102 25.74 -16.48 -10.98
N LEU A 103 25.19 -15.42 -11.59
CA LEU A 103 25.33 -14.07 -11.09
C LEU A 103 24.72 -13.89 -9.68
N HIS A 104 23.62 -14.56 -9.39
CA HIS A 104 22.99 -14.54 -8.07
C HIS A 104 23.87 -15.22 -7.01
N ASN A 105 24.57 -16.28 -7.40
CA ASN A 105 25.46 -17.06 -6.55
C ASN A 105 26.84 -16.42 -6.37
N ASP A 106 27.19 -15.41 -7.19
CA ASP A 106 28.45 -14.63 -7.10
C ASP A 106 28.56 -13.75 -5.82
N GLY A 107 27.69 -13.99 -4.84
CA GLY A 107 27.72 -13.29 -3.55
C GLY A 107 27.08 -11.91 -3.60
N GLU A 108 27.65 -10.97 -2.84
CA GLU A 108 27.05 -9.64 -2.66
C GLU A 108 27.09 -8.78 -3.93
N SER A 109 28.14 -8.90 -4.73
CA SER A 109 28.31 -8.14 -5.98
C SER A 109 27.26 -8.54 -7.03
N GLY A 110 26.96 -9.83 -7.15
CA GLY A 110 25.92 -10.34 -8.04
C GLY A 110 24.53 -9.91 -7.62
N ARG A 111 24.22 -9.99 -6.33
CA ARG A 111 22.92 -9.52 -5.79
C ARG A 111 22.72 -8.02 -6.01
N ARG A 112 23.74 -7.20 -5.89
CA ARG A 112 23.66 -5.76 -6.20
C ARG A 112 23.31 -5.51 -7.67
N LYS A 113 23.89 -6.24 -8.61
CA LYS A 113 23.56 -6.16 -10.04
C LYS A 113 22.12 -6.56 -10.31
N ILE A 114 21.64 -7.66 -9.71
CA ILE A 114 20.24 -8.09 -9.84
C ILE A 114 19.26 -7.04 -9.32
N ASN A 115 19.57 -6.42 -8.17
CA ASN A 115 18.77 -5.32 -7.65
C ASN A 115 18.74 -4.11 -8.59
N GLN A 116 19.87 -3.77 -9.24
CA GLN A 116 19.90 -2.70 -10.25
C GLN A 116 19.01 -3.05 -11.46
N TRP A 117 19.06 -4.30 -11.95
CA TRP A 117 18.16 -4.76 -13.01
C TRP A 117 16.69 -4.65 -12.62
N THR A 118 16.34 -5.03 -11.40
CA THR A 118 14.98 -4.88 -10.88
C THR A 118 14.51 -3.43 -10.94
N ARG A 119 15.36 -2.47 -10.57
CA ARG A 119 15.04 -1.03 -10.67
C ARG A 119 14.80 -0.60 -12.11
N VAL A 120 15.64 -1.03 -13.04
CA VAL A 120 15.48 -0.69 -14.47
C VAL A 120 14.18 -1.26 -15.03
N VAL A 121 13.82 -2.50 -14.67
CA VAL A 121 12.56 -3.14 -15.09
C VAL A 121 11.36 -2.48 -14.43
N THR A 122 11.50 -1.92 -13.24
CA THR A 122 10.41 -1.21 -12.54
C THR A 122 9.92 0.01 -13.32
N VAL A 123 10.81 0.75 -13.99
CA VAL A 123 10.45 1.98 -14.70
C VAL A 123 9.43 1.74 -15.83
N PRO A 124 9.67 0.84 -16.81
CA PRO A 124 8.69 0.57 -17.85
C PRO A 124 7.39 -0.02 -17.30
N LEU A 125 7.45 -0.86 -16.25
CA LEU A 125 6.25 -1.39 -15.60
C LEU A 125 5.44 -0.27 -14.93
N ALA A 126 6.12 0.68 -14.27
CA ALA A 126 5.45 1.83 -13.67
C ALA A 126 4.75 2.70 -14.73
N ILE A 127 5.38 2.92 -15.90
CA ILE A 127 4.76 3.65 -17.00
C ILE A 127 3.51 2.93 -17.50
N VAL A 128 3.60 1.63 -17.78
CA VAL A 128 2.47 0.84 -18.29
C VAL A 128 1.32 0.82 -17.28
N GLN A 129 1.61 0.61 -15.99
CA GLN A 129 0.59 0.64 -14.94
C GLN A 129 -0.02 2.02 -14.76
N SER A 130 0.77 3.10 -14.84
CA SER A 130 0.26 4.47 -14.75
C SER A 130 -0.67 4.80 -15.92
N ILE A 131 -0.32 4.38 -17.14
CA ILE A 131 -1.18 4.52 -18.33
C ILE A 131 -2.50 3.79 -18.11
N ALA A 132 -2.45 2.54 -17.65
CA ALA A 132 -3.64 1.74 -17.39
C ALA A 132 -4.54 2.40 -16.33
N PHE A 133 -3.98 2.91 -15.25
CA PHE A 133 -4.75 3.60 -14.20
C PHE A 133 -5.39 4.89 -14.71
N VAL A 134 -4.65 5.74 -15.43
CA VAL A 134 -5.20 6.98 -15.99
C VAL A 134 -6.31 6.67 -16.97
N TYR A 135 -6.17 5.63 -17.79
CA TYR A 135 -7.21 5.20 -18.74
C TYR A 135 -8.48 4.73 -18.01
N ILE A 136 -8.36 3.90 -16.97
CA ILE A 136 -9.49 3.44 -16.16
C ILE A 136 -10.20 4.61 -15.48
N LEU A 137 -9.46 5.54 -14.91
CA LEU A 137 -10.02 6.73 -14.29
C LEU A 137 -10.77 7.60 -15.29
N GLN A 138 -10.22 7.80 -16.47
CA GLN A 138 -10.84 8.57 -17.54
C GLN A 138 -12.16 7.92 -18.01
N GLN A 139 -12.17 6.61 -18.22
CA GLN A 139 -13.38 5.87 -18.58
C GLN A 139 -14.48 5.99 -17.50
N SER A 140 -14.07 5.90 -16.24
CA SER A 140 -15.01 6.00 -15.13
C SER A 140 -15.61 7.41 -14.99
N VAL A 141 -14.84 8.47 -15.27
CA VAL A 141 -15.31 9.86 -15.30
C VAL A 141 -16.23 10.11 -16.47
N LEU A 142 -15.89 9.63 -17.67
CA LEU A 142 -16.73 9.78 -18.87
C LEU A 142 -18.06 9.05 -18.73
N ALA A 143 -18.08 7.87 -18.11
CA ALA A 143 -19.30 7.09 -17.89
C ALA A 143 -20.28 7.76 -16.92
N ASN A 144 -19.78 8.58 -15.99
CA ASN A 144 -20.60 9.24 -14.96
C ASN A 144 -20.89 10.73 -15.23
N SER A 145 -20.20 11.36 -16.20
CA SER A 145 -20.45 12.75 -16.57
C SER A 145 -21.60 12.82 -17.58
N SER A 146 -22.77 13.26 -17.12
CA SER A 146 -23.93 13.59 -17.96
C SER A 146 -23.70 14.82 -18.88
N THR A 147 -22.63 15.53 -18.71
CA THR A 147 -22.19 16.66 -19.55
C THR A 147 -20.96 16.23 -20.33
N GLY A 148 -21.15 15.82 -21.57
CA GLY A 148 -20.16 15.30 -22.50
C GLY A 148 -19.00 16.24 -22.91
N THR A 149 -18.44 17.06 -22.01
CA THR A 149 -17.49 18.13 -22.32
C THR A 149 -16.20 18.13 -21.51
N THR A 150 -15.82 17.08 -20.83
CA THR A 150 -14.50 17.04 -20.18
C THR A 150 -13.59 15.99 -20.80
N GLY A 151 -13.26 16.18 -22.07
CA GLY A 151 -12.09 15.53 -22.63
C GLY A 151 -10.86 16.06 -21.88
N THR A 152 -10.23 15.20 -21.08
CA THR A 152 -8.92 15.53 -20.50
C THR A 152 -7.97 15.87 -21.63
N SER A 153 -7.38 17.07 -21.57
CA SER A 153 -6.36 17.48 -22.56
C SER A 153 -5.25 16.45 -22.59
N ILE A 154 -4.69 16.17 -23.76
CA ILE A 154 -3.58 15.24 -23.93
C ILE A 154 -2.38 15.60 -23.02
N TRP A 155 -2.23 16.89 -22.71
CA TRP A 155 -1.24 17.39 -21.75
C TRP A 155 -1.54 16.99 -20.31
N GLN A 156 -2.77 17.08 -19.88
CA GLN A 156 -3.18 16.64 -18.53
C GLN A 156 -2.98 15.14 -18.38
N TRP A 157 -3.28 14.37 -19.42
CA TRP A 157 -3.04 12.94 -19.46
C TRP A 157 -1.55 12.60 -19.32
N ALA A 158 -0.69 13.26 -20.13
CA ALA A 158 0.76 13.05 -20.09
C ALA A 158 1.36 13.45 -18.72
N ILE A 159 0.93 14.59 -18.16
CA ILE A 159 1.37 15.04 -16.82
C ILE A 159 0.96 14.05 -15.75
N SER A 160 -0.24 13.49 -15.82
CA SER A 160 -0.74 12.55 -14.83
C SER A 160 0.02 11.22 -14.87
N VAL A 161 0.28 10.68 -16.06
CA VAL A 161 1.10 9.46 -16.23
C VAL A 161 2.52 9.68 -15.70
N THR A 162 3.14 10.82 -16.06
CA THR A 162 4.50 11.13 -15.57
C THR A 162 4.55 11.34 -14.07
N ALA A 163 3.55 12.01 -13.48
CA ALA A 163 3.45 12.23 -12.04
C ALA A 163 3.30 10.92 -11.27
N MET A 164 2.41 10.03 -11.72
CA MET A 164 2.20 8.70 -11.10
C MET A 164 3.44 7.82 -11.24
N THR A 165 4.09 7.82 -12.41
CA THR A 165 5.34 7.08 -12.62
C THR A 165 6.44 7.60 -11.71
N ALA A 166 6.61 8.93 -11.62
CA ALA A 166 7.58 9.55 -10.73
C ALA A 166 7.28 9.22 -9.26
N GLY A 167 6.01 9.23 -8.84
CA GLY A 167 5.59 8.84 -7.50
C GLY A 167 5.98 7.40 -7.16
N SER A 168 5.78 6.45 -8.08
CA SER A 168 6.19 5.05 -7.87
C SER A 168 7.70 4.89 -7.75
N ILE A 169 8.47 5.59 -8.57
CA ILE A 169 9.95 5.56 -8.53
C ILE A 169 10.45 6.18 -7.22
N LEU A 170 9.86 7.29 -6.77
CA LEU A 170 10.20 7.90 -5.48
C LEU A 170 9.88 6.97 -4.31
N LEU A 171 8.76 6.24 -4.36
CA LEU A 171 8.45 5.24 -3.34
C LEU A 171 9.46 4.09 -3.31
N MET A 172 9.87 3.60 -4.46
CA MET A 172 10.93 2.60 -4.56
C MET A 172 12.20 3.11 -3.88
N TRP A 173 12.61 4.34 -4.15
CA TRP A 173 13.78 4.96 -3.53
C TRP A 173 13.64 5.09 -2.02
N ILE A 174 12.48 5.55 -1.52
CA ILE A 174 12.21 5.63 -0.08
C ILE A 174 12.32 4.24 0.56
N GLY A 175 11.76 3.20 -0.07
CA GLY A 175 11.85 1.82 0.41
C GLY A 175 13.29 1.30 0.52
N GLU A 176 14.13 1.66 -0.45
CA GLU A 176 15.55 1.31 -0.43
C GLU A 176 16.32 2.06 0.65
N LEU A 177 16.11 3.37 0.77
CA LEU A 177 16.74 4.17 1.82
C LEU A 177 16.40 3.65 3.22
N ILE A 178 15.15 3.20 3.43
CA ILE A 178 14.75 2.56 4.69
C ILE A 178 15.50 1.24 4.89
N THR A 179 15.62 0.44 3.84
CA THR A 179 16.34 -0.86 3.91
C THR A 179 17.83 -0.66 4.20
N GLU A 180 18.45 0.37 3.63
CA GLU A 180 19.87 0.73 3.89
C GLU A 180 20.14 1.12 5.34
N GLN A 181 19.13 1.59 6.08
CA GLN A 181 19.28 1.87 7.53
C GLN A 181 19.42 0.58 8.37
N GLY A 182 19.16 -0.60 7.80
CA GLY A 182 19.36 -1.89 8.47
C GLY A 182 18.35 -2.20 9.58
N ILE A 183 17.19 -1.53 9.61
CA ILE A 183 16.12 -1.77 10.61
C ILE A 183 15.19 -2.90 10.15
N GLY A 184 15.14 -3.17 8.83
CA GLY A 184 14.29 -4.20 8.24
C GLY A 184 14.07 -3.98 6.75
N ASN A 185 13.09 -4.68 6.18
CA ASN A 185 12.72 -4.49 4.78
C ASN A 185 11.89 -3.20 4.64
N GLY A 186 12.43 -2.20 3.94
CA GLY A 186 11.79 -0.89 3.78
C GLY A 186 10.47 -0.95 3.04
N ILE A 187 10.32 -1.86 2.07
CA ILE A 187 9.07 -2.06 1.33
C ILE A 187 7.97 -2.52 2.28
N SER A 188 8.27 -3.52 3.11
CA SER A 188 7.31 -4.03 4.10
C SER A 188 6.92 -2.96 5.11
N LEU A 189 7.87 -2.09 5.51
CA LEU A 189 7.59 -0.98 6.42
C LEU A 189 6.69 0.09 5.78
N ILE A 190 6.86 0.41 4.50
CA ILE A 190 6.00 1.35 3.78
C ILE A 190 4.57 0.78 3.67
N ILE A 191 4.43 -0.50 3.29
CA ILE A 191 3.11 -1.16 3.21
C ILE A 191 2.45 -1.18 4.58
N PHE A 192 3.18 -1.57 5.61
CA PHE A 192 2.70 -1.57 7.00
C PHE A 192 2.24 -0.17 7.45
N ALA A 193 3.06 0.86 7.19
CA ALA A 193 2.71 2.25 7.50
C ALA A 193 1.45 2.71 6.73
N GLY A 194 1.27 2.26 5.48
CA GLY A 194 0.07 2.47 4.69
C GLY A 194 -1.18 1.90 5.36
N ILE A 195 -1.13 0.62 5.75
CA ILE A 195 -2.24 -0.07 6.41
C ILE A 195 -2.57 0.56 7.76
N VAL A 196 -1.55 0.77 8.61
CA VAL A 196 -1.73 1.35 9.96
C VAL A 196 -2.36 2.74 9.89
N SER A 197 -2.04 3.51 8.88
CA SER A 197 -2.60 4.86 8.73
C SER A 197 -4.09 4.90 8.43
N GLN A 198 -4.67 3.82 7.93
CA GLN A 198 -6.11 3.70 7.68
C GLN A 198 -6.88 3.21 8.91
N LEU A 199 -6.20 2.65 9.90
CA LEU A 199 -6.84 2.15 11.12
C LEU A 199 -7.73 3.19 11.81
N PRO A 200 -7.31 4.46 12.02
CA PRO A 200 -8.16 5.45 12.67
C PRO A 200 -9.47 5.68 11.92
N ASN A 201 -9.44 5.73 10.58
CA ASN A 201 -10.62 5.91 9.75
C ASN A 201 -11.55 4.69 9.83
N THR A 202 -10.97 3.49 9.77
CA THR A 202 -11.71 2.23 9.88
C THR A 202 -12.38 2.09 11.25
N PHE A 203 -11.65 2.42 12.34
CA PHE A 203 -12.23 2.45 13.67
C PHE A 203 -13.31 3.53 13.82
N GLY A 204 -13.10 4.72 13.23
CA GLY A 204 -14.09 5.79 13.22
C GLY A 204 -15.38 5.39 12.55
N THR A 205 -15.31 4.73 11.39
CA THR A 205 -16.50 4.22 10.67
C THR A 205 -17.20 3.10 11.45
N LEU A 206 -16.43 2.20 12.08
CA LEU A 206 -16.98 1.15 12.94
C LEU A 206 -17.72 1.74 14.16
N ILE A 207 -17.11 2.71 14.86
CA ILE A 207 -17.72 3.38 16.00
C ILE A 207 -18.98 4.13 15.57
N ASN A 208 -18.95 4.85 14.44
CA ASN A 208 -20.11 5.57 13.93
C ASN A 208 -21.22 4.62 13.51
N SER A 209 -20.92 3.47 12.91
CA SER A 209 -21.93 2.46 12.57
C SER A 209 -22.56 1.79 13.81
N LEU A 210 -21.82 1.71 14.91
CA LEU A 210 -22.30 1.19 16.20
C LEU A 210 -23.15 2.20 16.96
N LEU A 211 -22.79 3.51 16.87
CA LEU A 211 -23.53 4.58 17.54
C LEU A 211 -24.77 5.02 16.76
N SER A 212 -24.76 4.89 15.43
CA SER A 212 -25.94 5.10 14.61
C SER A 212 -26.90 3.92 14.82
N THR A 213 -28.05 4.18 15.42
CA THR A 213 -29.15 3.20 15.72
C THR A 213 -29.77 2.60 14.44
N THR A 214 -29.24 2.89 13.27
CA THR A 214 -29.64 2.33 11.99
C THR A 214 -28.87 1.03 11.81
N LYS A 215 -29.59 -0.08 11.71
CA LYS A 215 -29.07 -1.45 11.49
C LYS A 215 -28.09 -1.45 10.31
N GLY A 216 -26.83 -1.24 10.60
CA GLY A 216 -25.73 -1.37 9.63
C GLY A 216 -25.42 -2.84 9.42
N LYS A 217 -25.20 -3.25 8.19
CA LYS A 217 -24.67 -4.58 7.86
C LYS A 217 -23.18 -4.45 7.70
N LEU A 218 -22.41 -5.23 8.43
CA LEU A 218 -20.97 -5.38 8.26
C LEU A 218 -20.74 -6.55 7.30
N SER A 219 -20.32 -6.25 6.08
CA SER A 219 -19.90 -7.27 5.13
C SER A 219 -18.46 -7.66 5.43
N ILE A 220 -18.24 -8.87 5.93
CA ILE A 220 -16.91 -9.43 6.17
C ILE A 220 -16.50 -10.18 4.91
N PHE A 221 -15.50 -9.68 4.19
CA PHE A 221 -14.98 -10.24 2.93
C PHE A 221 -16.02 -10.40 1.80
N GLY A 222 -17.17 -9.69 1.85
CA GLY A 222 -18.24 -9.83 0.85
C GLY A 222 -19.00 -11.16 0.89
N TRP A 223 -18.70 -12.04 1.84
CA TRP A 223 -19.29 -13.38 1.94
C TRP A 223 -20.34 -13.51 3.03
N PHE A 224 -20.26 -12.67 4.06
CA PHE A 224 -21.19 -12.72 5.19
C PHE A 224 -21.60 -11.31 5.60
N ASP A 225 -22.89 -11.02 5.46
CA ASP A 225 -23.52 -9.82 6.02
C ASP A 225 -23.90 -10.11 7.48
N VAL A 226 -23.14 -9.58 8.42
CA VAL A 226 -23.45 -9.70 9.85
C VAL A 226 -24.20 -8.45 10.29
N PRO A 227 -25.43 -8.57 10.85
CA PRO A 227 -26.11 -7.42 11.43
C PRO A 227 -25.27 -6.89 12.60
N VAL A 228 -24.93 -5.61 12.57
CA VAL A 228 -24.11 -4.98 13.61
C VAL A 228 -25.02 -4.51 14.73
N ASP A 229 -25.40 -5.46 15.61
CA ASP A 229 -25.91 -5.12 16.93
C ASP A 229 -24.73 -4.95 17.90
N PRO A 230 -24.83 -4.10 18.93
CA PRO A 230 -23.79 -3.94 19.94
C PRO A 230 -23.30 -5.25 20.54
N THR A 231 -24.19 -6.23 20.67
CA THR A 231 -23.89 -7.58 21.18
C THR A 231 -23.05 -8.40 20.22
N THR A 232 -23.33 -8.36 18.91
CA THR A 232 -22.56 -9.06 17.85
C THR A 232 -21.18 -8.45 17.67
N PHE A 233 -21.03 -7.14 17.85
CA PHE A 233 -19.71 -6.48 17.82
C PHE A 233 -18.80 -6.97 18.94
N TRP A 234 -19.28 -6.99 20.18
CA TRP A 234 -18.51 -7.50 21.31
C TRP A 234 -18.17 -8.99 21.16
N LEU A 235 -19.08 -9.79 20.61
CA LEU A 235 -18.85 -11.19 20.29
C LEU A 235 -17.74 -11.36 19.25
N LEU A 236 -17.76 -10.60 18.15
CA LEU A 236 -16.73 -10.64 17.11
C LEU A 236 -15.36 -10.16 17.63
N LEU A 237 -15.34 -9.14 18.48
CA LEU A 237 -14.12 -8.62 19.09
C LEU A 237 -13.51 -9.65 20.06
N ILE A 238 -14.33 -10.30 20.86
CA ILE A 238 -13.89 -11.39 21.77
C ILE A 238 -13.41 -12.59 20.94
N LEU A 239 -14.16 -13.01 19.93
CA LEU A 239 -13.80 -14.14 19.07
C LEU A 239 -12.51 -13.88 18.29
N GLY A 240 -12.32 -12.65 17.80
CA GLY A 240 -11.10 -12.21 17.13
C GLY A 240 -9.89 -12.20 18.05
N THR A 241 -10.05 -11.66 19.27
CA THR A 241 -8.95 -11.65 20.25
C THR A 241 -8.61 -13.05 20.74
N VAL A 242 -9.61 -13.90 21.01
CA VAL A 242 -9.39 -15.30 21.36
C VAL A 242 -8.74 -16.07 20.22
N GLY A 243 -9.17 -15.83 18.97
CA GLY A 243 -8.54 -16.41 17.77
C GLY A 243 -7.07 -16.01 17.63
N LEU A 244 -6.72 -14.73 17.82
CA LEU A 244 -5.33 -14.26 17.80
C LEU A 244 -4.49 -14.89 18.93
N VAL A 245 -5.05 -15.00 20.13
CA VAL A 245 -4.35 -15.64 21.27
C VAL A 245 -4.14 -17.14 21.01
N LEU A 246 -5.14 -17.84 20.45
CA LEU A 246 -5.01 -19.25 20.07
C LEU A 246 -3.96 -19.42 18.95
N LEU A 247 -3.96 -18.55 17.96
CA LEU A 247 -2.98 -18.55 16.86
C LEU A 247 -1.56 -18.32 17.40
N TYR A 248 -1.40 -17.37 18.32
CA TYR A 248 -0.14 -17.14 19.03
C TYR A 248 0.33 -18.38 19.82
N PHE A 249 -0.59 -19.05 20.54
CA PHE A 249 -0.27 -20.28 21.27
C PHE A 249 0.08 -21.46 20.35
N LEU A 250 -0.64 -21.61 19.22
CA LEU A 250 -0.37 -22.67 18.23
C LEU A 250 0.97 -22.45 17.53
N ILE A 251 1.30 -21.21 17.12
CA ILE A 251 2.58 -20.88 16.50
C ILE A 251 3.71 -21.00 17.53
N GLY A 252 3.49 -20.56 18.78
CA GLY A 252 4.48 -20.67 19.83
C GLY A 252 4.78 -22.13 20.23
N ARG A 253 3.83 -23.05 20.05
CA ARG A 253 4.01 -24.50 20.32
C ARG A 253 4.62 -25.25 19.14
N ALA A 254 4.50 -24.72 17.91
CA ALA A 254 5.10 -25.33 16.72
C ALA A 254 6.61 -25.02 16.59
N HIS A 255 7.15 -24.14 17.43
CA HIS A 255 8.57 -23.78 17.48
C HIS A 255 9.34 -24.31 18.71
N VAL A 256 8.78 -25.24 19.44
CA VAL A 256 9.45 -26.08 20.46
C VAL A 256 9.41 -27.51 19.98
#